data_2d3248d1612180dafc60b2178045f317
#
_entry.id   2d3248d1612180dafc60b2178045f317
#
_cell.length_a   1.000
_cell.length_b   1.000
_cell.length_c   1.000
_cell.angle_alpha   90.00
_cell.angle_beta   90.00
_cell.angle_gamma   90.00
#
_symmetry.space_group_name_H-M   'P 1'
#
loop_
_entity.id
_entity.type
_entity.pdbx_description
1 polymer ?
#
loop_
_entity_poly.entity_id
_entity_poly.type
_entity_poly.pdbx_seq_one_letter_code
_entity_poly.pdbx_strand_id
1 'polypeptide(L)' 'MRRYFALSAIGRDRPGIVADLAELIYECDCNLEDSSMTILGSEFAVLLLLSGENEDTTEGLFCACKRLEWEKRLTVFFRP' A
#
# COMPACT_ATOMS: atom_id res chain seq x y z
N MET A 1 10.62 12.42 13.77
CA MET A 1 10.71 13.00 12.42
C MET A 1 9.79 12.27 11.47
N ARG A 2 8.94 13.01 10.77
CA ARG A 2 7.97 12.40 9.85
C ARG A 2 8.67 11.92 8.58
N ARG A 3 8.37 10.71 8.19
CA ARG A 3 8.90 10.12 6.96
C ARG A 3 7.77 9.88 5.99
N TYR A 4 8.07 10.01 4.71
CA TYR A 4 7.10 9.79 3.64
C TYR A 4 7.49 8.58 2.82
N PHE A 5 6.48 7.85 2.36
CA PHE A 5 6.66 6.64 1.59
C PHE A 5 5.70 6.65 0.42
N ALA A 6 6.14 6.11 -0.71
CA ALA A 6 5.27 5.89 -1.84
C ALA A 6 5.06 4.40 -2.02
N LEU A 7 3.81 3.98 -2.13
CA LEU A 7 3.45 2.60 -2.36
C LEU A 7 2.58 2.53 -3.60
N SER A 8 2.93 1.63 -4.51
CA SER A 8 2.19 1.40 -5.73
C SER A 8 1.80 -0.06 -5.79
N ALA A 9 0.56 -0.35 -6.12
CA ALA A 9 0.10 -1.73 -6.27
C ALA A 9 -0.68 -1.87 -7.55
N ILE A 10 -0.40 -2.93 -8.29
CA ILE A 10 -1.03 -3.23 -9.57
C ILE A 10 -1.50 -4.67 -9.53
N GLY A 11 -2.72 -4.92 -9.94
CA GLY A 11 -3.23 -6.27 -9.98
C GLY A 11 -4.64 -6.33 -10.52
N ARG A 12 -5.23 -7.52 -10.43
CA ARG A 12 -6.58 -7.74 -10.90
C ARG A 12 -7.57 -7.08 -9.93
N ASP A 13 -8.49 -6.34 -10.50
CA ASP A 13 -9.54 -5.71 -9.72
C ASP A 13 -10.46 -6.77 -9.13
N ARG A 14 -10.77 -6.62 -7.84
CA ARG A 14 -11.68 -7.53 -7.15
C ARG A 14 -12.27 -6.83 -5.93
N PRO A 15 -13.44 -7.29 -5.46
CA PRO A 15 -14.06 -6.70 -4.27
C PRO A 15 -13.15 -6.76 -3.05
N GLY A 16 -13.12 -5.69 -2.28
CA GLY A 16 -12.42 -5.65 -1.02
C GLY A 16 -10.94 -5.30 -1.08
N ILE A 17 -10.36 -5.12 -2.28
CA ILE A 17 -8.93 -4.85 -2.40
C ILE A 17 -8.54 -3.51 -1.75
N VAL A 18 -9.38 -2.50 -1.91
CA VAL A 18 -9.13 -1.18 -1.30
C VAL A 18 -9.22 -1.27 0.22
N ALA A 19 -10.17 -2.04 0.72
CA ALA A 19 -10.32 -2.26 2.16
C ALA A 19 -9.10 -2.98 2.73
N ASP A 20 -8.58 -3.95 2.01
CA ASP A 20 -7.37 -4.68 2.42
C ASP A 20 -6.16 -3.74 2.50
N LEU A 21 -6.01 -2.85 1.53
CA LEU A 21 -4.94 -1.87 1.53
C LEU A 21 -5.08 -0.87 2.68
N ALA A 22 -6.29 -0.40 2.94
CA ALA A 22 -6.56 0.53 4.03
C ALA A 22 -6.25 -0.10 5.38
N GLU A 23 -6.63 -1.35 5.56
CA GLU A 23 -6.35 -2.10 6.78
C GLU A 23 -4.85 -2.26 7.02
N LEU A 24 -4.11 -2.55 5.96
CA LEU A 24 -2.66 -2.68 6.03
C LEU A 24 -2.00 -1.37 6.46
N ILE A 25 -2.44 -0.26 5.89
CA ILE A 25 -1.91 1.06 6.25
C ILE A 25 -2.18 1.35 7.72
N TYR A 26 -3.38 1.03 8.18
CA TYR A 26 -3.76 1.23 9.58
C TYR A 26 -2.89 0.38 10.51
N GLU A 27 -2.68 -0.88 10.17
CA GLU A 27 -1.85 -1.80 10.97
C GLU A 27 -0.40 -1.36 11.06
N CYS A 28 0.10 -0.68 10.02
CA CYS A 28 1.47 -0.20 10.00
C CYS A 28 1.64 1.16 10.70
N ASP A 29 0.57 1.67 11.31
CA ASP A 29 0.58 2.94 12.03
C ASP A 29 1.02 4.10 11.13
N CYS A 30 0.52 4.10 9.90
CA CYS A 30 0.80 5.12 8.92
C CYS A 30 -0.42 5.99 8.66
N ASN A 31 -0.18 7.19 8.20
CA ASN A 31 -1.22 8.08 7.71
C ASN A 31 -1.25 8.05 6.19
N LEU A 32 -2.44 8.02 5.63
CA LEU A 32 -2.61 8.16 4.19
C LEU A 32 -2.70 9.64 3.86
N GLU A 33 -1.66 10.15 3.17
CA GLU A 33 -1.60 11.57 2.83
C GLU A 33 -2.35 11.85 1.53
N ASP A 34 -2.22 10.96 0.55
CA ASP A 34 -2.88 11.12 -0.74
C ASP A 34 -2.97 9.77 -1.43
N SER A 35 -3.91 9.64 -2.35
CA SER A 35 -4.08 8.41 -3.11
C SER A 35 -4.64 8.70 -4.49
N SER A 36 -4.28 7.84 -5.42
CA SER A 36 -4.83 7.88 -6.77
C SER A 36 -5.03 6.45 -7.23
N MET A 37 -6.17 6.16 -7.84
CA MET A 37 -6.48 4.82 -8.31
C MET A 37 -7.07 4.88 -9.70
N THR A 38 -6.68 3.93 -10.55
CA THR A 38 -7.16 3.80 -11.91
C THR A 38 -7.57 2.36 -12.16
N ILE A 39 -8.69 2.18 -12.84
CA ILE A 39 -9.16 0.86 -13.25
C ILE A 39 -9.23 0.84 -14.77
N LEU A 40 -8.56 -0.15 -15.37
CA LEU A 40 -8.57 -0.36 -16.81
C LEU A 40 -8.94 -1.82 -17.07
N GLY A 41 -10.14 -2.03 -17.62
CA GLY A 41 -10.63 -3.37 -17.82
C GLY A 41 -10.76 -4.12 -16.51
N SER A 42 -10.07 -5.25 -16.40
CA SER A 42 -10.07 -6.06 -15.17
C SER A 42 -8.88 -5.78 -14.27
N GLU A 43 -8.05 -4.79 -14.61
CA GLU A 43 -6.87 -4.46 -13.82
C GLU A 43 -7.07 -3.15 -13.07
N PHE A 44 -6.42 -3.06 -11.91
CA PHE A 44 -6.38 -1.79 -11.19
C PHE A 44 -4.94 -1.42 -10.86
N ALA A 45 -4.71 -0.13 -10.70
CA ALA A 45 -3.43 0.39 -10.24
C ALA A 45 -3.72 1.48 -9.21
N VAL A 46 -2.97 1.45 -8.11
CA VAL A 46 -3.13 2.44 -7.05
C VAL A 46 -1.77 2.99 -6.67
N LEU A 47 -1.75 4.29 -6.40
CA LEU A 47 -0.56 4.96 -5.88
C LEU A 47 -0.96 5.63 -4.57
N LEU A 48 -0.22 5.33 -3.52
CA LEU A 48 -0.48 5.85 -2.18
C LEU A 48 0.73 6.63 -1.68
N LEU A 49 0.47 7.80 -1.11
CA LEU A 49 1.48 8.57 -0.40
C LEU A 49 1.19 8.42 1.09
N LEU A 50 2.14 7.87 1.81
CA LEU A 50 1.98 7.54 3.23
C LEU A 50 2.99 8.32 4.05
N SER A 51 2.66 8.53 5.32
CA SER A 51 3.61 9.13 6.26
C SER A 51 3.56 8.40 7.58
N GLY A 52 4.69 8.40 8.29
CA GLY A 52 4.79 7.82 9.61
C GLY A 52 5.91 8.48 10.38
N GLU A 53 5.81 8.45 11.71
CA GLU A 53 6.79 9.06 12.59
C GLU A 53 7.69 8.04 13.28
N ASN A 54 7.28 6.78 13.28
CA ASN A 54 7.99 5.70 13.95
C ASN A 54 9.08 5.15 13.03
N GLU A 55 10.27 4.92 13.58
CA GLU A 55 11.38 4.34 12.81
C GLU A 55 11.09 2.93 12.31
N ASP A 56 10.26 2.18 13.04
CA ASP A 56 9.91 0.81 12.66
C ASP A 56 8.90 0.74 11.52
N THR A 57 8.31 1.87 11.15
CA THR A 57 7.28 1.93 10.12
C THR A 57 7.78 1.42 8.77
N THR A 58 9.00 1.79 8.38
CA THR A 58 9.57 1.36 7.10
C THR A 58 9.64 -0.16 7.00
N GLU A 59 10.15 -0.79 8.05
CA GLU A 59 10.29 -2.24 8.08
C GLU A 59 8.94 -2.94 8.10
N GLY A 60 8.01 -2.42 8.89
CA GLY A 60 6.64 -2.94 8.95
C GLY A 60 5.94 -2.86 7.61
N LEU A 61 6.08 -1.73 6.91
CA LEU A 61 5.50 -1.55 5.58
C LEU A 61 6.11 -2.52 4.58
N PHE A 62 7.42 -2.70 4.63
CA PHE A 62 8.11 -3.61 3.73
C PHE A 62 7.58 -5.04 3.90
N CYS A 63 7.46 -5.52 5.12
CA CYS A 63 6.94 -6.84 5.41
C CYS A 63 5.49 -6.99 4.97
N ALA A 64 4.68 -5.95 5.21
CA ALA A 64 3.28 -5.95 4.83
C ALA A 64 3.13 -5.99 3.30
N CYS A 65 3.98 -5.26 2.57
CA CYS A 65 3.97 -5.28 1.11
C CYS A 65 4.31 -6.67 0.58
N LYS A 66 5.29 -7.34 1.18
CA LYS A 66 5.64 -8.70 0.77
C LYS A 66 4.47 -9.66 0.99
N ARG A 67 3.77 -9.51 2.09
CA ARG A 67 2.59 -10.32 2.38
C ARG A 67 1.49 -10.08 1.36
N LEU A 68 1.26 -8.83 0.97
CA LEU A 68 0.28 -8.49 -0.06
C LEU A 68 0.61 -9.14 -1.39
N GLU A 69 1.88 -9.07 -1.80
CA GLU A 69 2.31 -9.71 -3.04
C GLU A 69 1.99 -11.19 -3.04
N TRP A 70 2.27 -11.84 -1.93
CA TRP A 70 2.08 -13.28 -1.80
C TRP A 70 0.62 -13.69 -1.67
N GLU A 71 -0.11 -13.05 -0.74
CA GLU A 71 -1.48 -13.44 -0.42
C GLU A 71 -2.50 -12.93 -1.43
N LYS A 72 -2.30 -11.73 -1.96
CA LYS A 72 -3.27 -11.08 -2.83
C LYS A 72 -2.84 -11.07 -4.29
N ARG A 73 -1.66 -11.57 -4.58
CA ARG A 73 -1.11 -11.66 -5.95
C ARG A 73 -1.05 -10.30 -6.63
N LEU A 74 -0.63 -9.31 -5.90
CA LEU A 74 -0.42 -7.96 -6.41
C LEU A 74 1.05 -7.75 -6.72
N THR A 75 1.31 -6.89 -7.71
CA THR A 75 2.66 -6.38 -7.92
C THR A 75 2.76 -5.11 -7.11
N VAL A 76 3.64 -5.08 -6.13
CA VAL A 76 3.76 -3.95 -5.21
C VAL A 76 5.13 -3.33 -5.31
N PHE A 77 5.15 -2.00 -5.45
CA PHE A 77 6.38 -1.21 -5.41
C PHE A 77 6.32 -0.32 -4.19
N PHE A 78 7.42 -0.28 -3.45
CA PHE A 78 7.50 0.50 -2.24
C PHE A 78 8.83 1.25 -2.21
N ARG A 79 8.77 2.55 -1.95
CA ARG A 79 9.99 3.35 -1.77
C ARG A 79 9.77 4.38 -0.67
N PRO A 80 10.83 4.62 0.12
CA PRO A 80 10.82 5.65 1.16
C PRO A 80 10.72 7.06 0.60
#